data_5cb635a1de64a67e9f09973e6ed2bbf9
#
_entry.id   5cb635a1de64a67e9f09973e6ed2bbf9
#
_cell.length_a   1.000
_cell.length_b   1.000
_cell.length_c   1.000
_cell.angle_alpha   90.00
_cell.angle_beta   90.00
_cell.angle_gamma   90.00
#
_symmetry.space_group_name_H-M   'P 1'
#
loop_
_entity.id
_entity.type
_entity.pdbx_description
1 polymer ?
#
loop_
_entity_poly.entity_id
_entity_poly.type
_entity_poly.pdbx_seq_one_letter_code
_entity_poly.pdbx_strand_id
1 'polypeptide(L)'
;MKARPEVSVVVGVRDGAQHLAASLESVLCQEGVELELIVVDDGSTDETARILEELAAADPRIRPFRTEPKGLTAALLFGCLQARAPFLARQDVGDLSRPGRLKAQVDILRREPSVVLVSGRTDRYGPLGEWLGTERGSGLEDRPVELFARWPRLRVVAGPTSHGSAMFRREAYEAVGGYRAAFYLGQDWDLWQRLGLRGLYYQIGASIYSRRLFLESLSGQFRRFQRRFGRLSLASARCLATGKSDEAILRRAERLSERVRRIATSPSNAEGRADMAYFLAAMLSEQSPTAARRYLEEAIALRPLRIKPRLRRWLLRAGEEKG
;
A
#
# COMPACT_ATOMS: atom_id res chain seq x y z
N MET A 1 3.63 -34.51 -7.07
CA MET A 1 3.29 -33.58 -5.95
C MET A 1 3.51 -32.18 -6.47
N LYS A 2 2.52 -31.28 -6.37
CA LYS A 2 2.74 -29.84 -6.68
C LYS A 2 3.80 -29.31 -5.70
N ALA A 3 4.80 -28.59 -6.22
CA ALA A 3 5.83 -27.95 -5.39
C ALA A 3 5.14 -27.03 -4.34
N ARG A 4 5.69 -27.01 -3.14
CA ARG A 4 5.17 -26.11 -2.08
C ARG A 4 5.55 -24.68 -2.47
N PRO A 5 4.61 -23.71 -2.45
CA PRO A 5 4.93 -22.35 -2.82
C PRO A 5 5.97 -21.75 -1.85
N GLU A 6 6.86 -20.94 -2.40
CA GLU A 6 7.85 -20.14 -1.64
C GLU A 6 7.27 -18.82 -1.19
N VAL A 7 6.38 -18.26 -2.01
CA VAL A 7 5.75 -16.95 -1.76
C VAL A 7 4.23 -17.11 -1.84
N SER A 8 3.54 -16.67 -0.81
CA SER A 8 2.10 -16.40 -0.87
C SER A 8 1.90 -14.91 -1.11
N VAL A 9 1.44 -14.54 -2.30
CA VAL A 9 1.07 -13.15 -2.60
C VAL A 9 -0.37 -12.92 -2.18
N VAL A 10 -0.60 -11.96 -1.28
CA VAL A 10 -1.93 -11.66 -0.73
C VAL A 10 -2.46 -10.36 -1.31
N VAL A 11 -3.64 -10.44 -1.93
CA VAL A 11 -4.36 -9.33 -2.57
C VAL A 11 -5.71 -9.20 -1.89
N GLY A 12 -6.05 -8.01 -1.41
CA GLY A 12 -7.41 -7.65 -1.06
C GLY A 12 -7.97 -6.73 -2.15
N VAL A 13 -9.17 -7.00 -2.63
CA VAL A 13 -9.84 -6.22 -3.67
C VAL A 13 -11.27 -5.89 -3.27
N ARG A 14 -11.73 -4.71 -3.64
CA ARG A 14 -13.13 -4.31 -3.63
C ARG A 14 -13.39 -3.36 -4.78
N ASP A 15 -14.37 -3.70 -5.64
CA ASP A 15 -14.76 -2.92 -6.82
C ASP A 15 -13.54 -2.55 -7.69
N GLY A 16 -12.74 -3.59 -8.05
CA GLY A 16 -11.47 -3.46 -8.75
C GLY A 16 -11.46 -4.01 -10.17
N ALA A 17 -12.62 -4.30 -10.77
CA ALA A 17 -12.77 -4.99 -12.06
C ALA A 17 -11.86 -4.43 -13.15
N GLN A 18 -11.75 -3.10 -13.26
CA GLN A 18 -10.97 -2.42 -14.29
C GLN A 18 -9.47 -2.77 -14.27
N HIS A 19 -8.91 -3.07 -13.08
CA HIS A 19 -7.45 -3.18 -12.89
C HIS A 19 -7.01 -4.56 -12.40
N LEU A 20 -7.95 -5.43 -12.05
CA LEU A 20 -7.67 -6.71 -11.42
C LEU A 20 -6.78 -7.58 -12.29
N ALA A 21 -7.18 -7.83 -13.55
CA ALA A 21 -6.46 -8.73 -14.45
C ALA A 21 -4.99 -8.32 -14.62
N ALA A 22 -4.71 -7.06 -14.96
CA ALA A 22 -3.35 -6.57 -15.14
C ALA A 22 -2.50 -6.68 -13.88
N SER A 23 -3.09 -6.41 -12.70
CA SER A 23 -2.39 -6.53 -11.42
C SER A 23 -2.03 -7.97 -11.09
N LEU A 24 -2.94 -8.93 -11.29
CA LEU A 24 -2.68 -10.34 -11.04
C LEU A 24 -1.68 -10.91 -12.06
N GLU A 25 -1.81 -10.57 -13.34
CA GLU A 25 -0.89 -10.97 -14.39
C GLU A 25 0.55 -10.54 -14.08
N SER A 26 0.76 -9.30 -13.60
CA SER A 26 2.08 -8.80 -13.21
C SER A 26 2.75 -9.63 -12.11
N VAL A 27 1.97 -10.33 -11.29
CA VAL A 27 2.45 -11.28 -10.27
C VAL A 27 2.66 -12.66 -10.87
N LEU A 28 1.74 -13.14 -11.70
CA LEU A 28 1.81 -14.47 -12.31
C LEU A 28 2.96 -14.61 -13.31
N CYS A 29 3.38 -13.52 -13.94
CA CYS A 29 4.54 -13.44 -14.82
C CYS A 29 5.89 -13.33 -14.07
N GLN A 30 5.92 -13.44 -12.74
CA GLN A 30 7.19 -13.47 -11.99
C GLN A 30 7.88 -14.82 -12.18
N GLU A 31 9.15 -14.76 -12.58
CA GLU A 31 9.98 -15.95 -12.85
C GLU A 31 10.91 -16.28 -11.67
N GLY A 32 11.37 -17.51 -11.61
CA GLY A 32 12.38 -17.98 -10.67
C GLY A 32 11.91 -18.09 -9.22
N VAL A 33 10.59 -18.16 -8.99
CA VAL A 33 9.99 -18.40 -7.67
C VAL A 33 8.67 -19.16 -7.81
N GLU A 34 8.46 -20.13 -6.93
CA GLU A 34 7.20 -20.84 -6.82
C GLU A 34 6.22 -20.01 -5.98
N LEU A 35 5.09 -19.61 -6.57
CA LEU A 35 4.13 -18.75 -5.90
C LEU A 35 2.71 -19.31 -5.87
N GLU A 36 1.94 -18.91 -4.86
CA GLU A 36 0.48 -18.91 -4.85
C GLU A 36 -0.03 -17.48 -4.74
N LEU A 37 -1.18 -17.20 -5.35
CA LEU A 37 -1.81 -15.88 -5.38
C LEU A 37 -3.17 -15.96 -4.68
N ILE A 38 -3.26 -15.43 -3.47
CA ILE A 38 -4.44 -15.41 -2.63
C ILE A 38 -5.15 -14.10 -2.85
N VAL A 39 -6.33 -14.14 -3.46
CA VAL A 39 -7.14 -12.96 -3.77
C VAL A 39 -8.41 -12.98 -2.95
N VAL A 40 -8.60 -11.97 -2.11
CA VAL A 40 -9.78 -11.83 -1.26
C VAL A 40 -10.64 -10.68 -1.77
N ASP A 41 -11.78 -11.02 -2.33
CA ASP A 41 -12.86 -10.10 -2.70
C ASP A 41 -13.64 -9.68 -1.44
N ASP A 42 -13.48 -8.43 -1.03
CA ASP A 42 -14.12 -7.83 0.16
C ASP A 42 -15.54 -7.33 -0.20
N GLY A 43 -16.36 -8.22 -0.78
CA GLY A 43 -17.76 -7.96 -1.11
C GLY A 43 -17.94 -6.95 -2.24
N SER A 44 -17.23 -7.12 -3.36
CA SER A 44 -17.39 -6.29 -4.56
C SER A 44 -18.82 -6.36 -5.12
N THR A 45 -19.24 -5.26 -5.72
CA THR A 45 -20.57 -5.09 -6.37
C THR A 45 -20.47 -4.90 -7.87
N ASP A 46 -19.26 -4.75 -8.41
CA ASP A 46 -18.95 -4.68 -9.84
C ASP A 46 -18.57 -6.08 -10.39
N GLU A 47 -18.00 -6.12 -11.59
CA GLU A 47 -17.59 -7.36 -12.28
C GLU A 47 -16.37 -8.07 -11.64
N THR A 48 -15.83 -7.58 -10.51
CA THR A 48 -14.62 -8.12 -9.87
C THR A 48 -14.73 -9.63 -9.62
N ALA A 49 -15.83 -10.09 -9.04
CA ALA A 49 -16.02 -11.50 -8.70
C ALA A 49 -15.98 -12.40 -9.94
N ARG A 50 -16.70 -12.01 -11.01
CA ARG A 50 -16.73 -12.76 -12.27
C ARG A 50 -15.34 -12.84 -12.91
N ILE A 51 -14.64 -11.71 -13.02
CA ILE A 51 -13.29 -11.65 -13.58
C ILE A 51 -12.33 -12.53 -12.75
N LEU A 52 -12.42 -12.49 -11.43
CA LEU A 52 -11.58 -13.30 -10.54
C LEU A 52 -11.83 -14.81 -10.72
N GLU A 53 -13.07 -15.24 -10.89
CA GLU A 53 -13.42 -16.64 -11.18
C GLU A 53 -12.83 -17.09 -12.51
N GLU A 54 -12.93 -16.29 -13.57
CA GLU A 54 -12.36 -16.58 -14.88
C GLU A 54 -10.84 -16.71 -14.83
N LEU A 55 -10.15 -15.79 -14.14
CA LEU A 55 -8.69 -15.85 -13.97
C LEU A 55 -8.26 -17.07 -13.14
N ALA A 56 -9.00 -17.43 -12.10
CA ALA A 56 -8.71 -18.60 -11.28
C ALA A 56 -8.95 -19.92 -12.04
N ALA A 57 -9.91 -19.96 -12.96
CA ALA A 57 -10.12 -21.12 -13.84
C ALA A 57 -8.96 -21.28 -14.83
N ALA A 58 -8.35 -20.17 -15.27
CA ALA A 58 -7.24 -20.17 -16.22
C ALA A 58 -5.87 -20.49 -15.58
N ASP A 59 -5.64 -20.08 -14.32
CA ASP A 59 -4.35 -20.29 -13.63
C ASP A 59 -4.55 -20.88 -12.23
N PRO A 60 -4.16 -22.13 -11.99
CA PRO A 60 -4.35 -22.83 -10.71
C PRO A 60 -3.52 -22.28 -9.54
N ARG A 61 -2.62 -21.32 -9.78
CA ARG A 61 -1.91 -20.59 -8.72
C ARG A 61 -2.80 -19.58 -8.03
N ILE A 62 -3.88 -19.12 -8.68
CA ILE A 62 -4.87 -18.19 -8.10
C ILE A 62 -5.79 -18.97 -7.17
N ARG A 63 -5.92 -18.47 -5.96
CA ARG A 63 -6.86 -18.98 -4.93
C ARG A 63 -7.82 -17.86 -4.57
N PRO A 64 -9.02 -17.83 -5.18
CA PRO A 64 -10.02 -16.80 -4.94
C PRO A 64 -10.77 -17.08 -3.62
N PHE A 65 -11.08 -16.02 -2.91
CA PHE A 65 -11.94 -16.04 -1.73
C PHE A 65 -12.87 -14.82 -1.79
N ARG A 66 -14.07 -14.97 -1.27
CA ARG A 66 -15.02 -13.86 -1.12
C ARG A 66 -15.44 -13.74 0.34
N THR A 67 -15.51 -12.51 0.82
CA THR A 67 -15.92 -12.19 2.20
C THR A 67 -16.99 -11.10 2.21
N GLU A 68 -17.67 -10.94 3.34
CA GLU A 68 -18.49 -9.75 3.58
C GLU A 68 -17.61 -8.49 3.61
N PRO A 69 -18.15 -7.32 3.19
CA PRO A 69 -17.38 -6.08 3.09
C PRO A 69 -17.00 -5.53 4.47
N LYS A 70 -15.78 -5.83 4.91
CA LYS A 70 -15.22 -5.42 6.21
C LYS A 70 -13.99 -4.50 6.09
N GLY A 71 -13.55 -4.24 4.86
CA GLY A 71 -12.41 -3.37 4.54
C GLY A 71 -11.11 -4.13 4.38
N LEU A 72 -10.15 -3.45 3.74
CA LEU A 72 -8.86 -4.02 3.32
C LEU A 72 -8.13 -4.78 4.45
N THR A 73 -8.09 -4.24 5.66
CA THR A 73 -7.41 -4.91 6.79
C THR A 73 -8.00 -6.28 7.09
N ALA A 74 -9.33 -6.42 7.05
CA ALA A 74 -10.00 -7.70 7.29
C ALA A 74 -9.72 -8.69 6.14
N ALA A 75 -9.75 -8.24 4.89
CA ALA A 75 -9.40 -9.05 3.73
C ALA A 75 -7.95 -9.55 3.81
N LEU A 76 -7.01 -8.69 4.23
CA LEU A 76 -5.61 -9.07 4.40
C LEU A 76 -5.38 -10.05 5.56
N LEU A 77 -6.06 -9.87 6.69
CA LEU A 77 -6.05 -10.83 7.79
C LEU A 77 -6.50 -12.21 7.31
N PHE A 78 -7.64 -12.24 6.63
CA PHE A 78 -8.18 -13.49 6.08
C PHE A 78 -7.21 -14.13 5.08
N GLY A 79 -6.71 -13.34 4.11
CA GLY A 79 -5.78 -13.84 3.08
C GLY A 79 -4.47 -14.37 3.65
N CYS A 80 -3.87 -13.70 4.65
CA CYS A 80 -2.65 -14.17 5.31
C CYS A 80 -2.87 -15.49 6.08
N LEU A 81 -4.06 -15.72 6.63
CA LEU A 81 -4.42 -17.00 7.27
C LEU A 81 -4.49 -18.16 6.27
N GLN A 82 -4.80 -17.89 4.99
CA GLN A 82 -4.84 -18.89 3.92
C GLN A 82 -3.48 -19.20 3.33
N ALA A 83 -2.44 -18.43 3.67
CA ALA A 83 -1.10 -18.54 3.13
C ALA A 83 -0.40 -19.83 3.56
N ARG A 84 0.32 -20.47 2.62
CA ARG A 84 1.05 -21.73 2.81
C ARG A 84 2.56 -21.57 2.74
N ALA A 85 3.02 -20.47 2.13
CA ALA A 85 4.43 -20.21 1.88
C ALA A 85 5.14 -19.63 3.12
N PRO A 86 6.48 -19.76 3.20
CA PRO A 86 7.28 -19.14 4.26
C PRO A 86 7.38 -17.61 4.12
N PHE A 87 7.18 -17.07 2.92
CA PHE A 87 7.22 -15.63 2.67
C PHE A 87 5.86 -15.13 2.24
N LEU A 88 5.43 -14.00 2.82
CA LEU A 88 4.20 -13.30 2.49
C LEU A 88 4.55 -12.03 1.71
N ALA A 89 4.01 -11.88 0.51
CA ALA A 89 4.15 -10.68 -0.29
C ALA A 89 2.79 -9.97 -0.44
N ARG A 90 2.84 -8.68 -0.63
CA ARG A 90 1.64 -7.86 -0.89
C ARG A 90 1.56 -7.48 -2.37
N GLN A 91 0.34 -7.34 -2.85
CA GLN A 91 0.01 -6.71 -4.12
C GLN A 91 -1.28 -5.93 -3.94
N ASP A 92 -1.31 -4.67 -4.39
CA ASP A 92 -2.54 -3.87 -4.46
C ASP A 92 -3.10 -3.90 -5.88
N VAL A 93 -4.43 -3.94 -6.01
CA VAL A 93 -5.11 -3.85 -7.31
C VAL A 93 -4.98 -2.43 -7.85
N GLY A 94 -4.62 -2.32 -9.13
CA GLY A 94 -4.25 -1.07 -9.79
C GLY A 94 -2.75 -0.84 -9.88
N ASP A 95 -1.96 -1.55 -9.07
CA ASP A 95 -0.51 -1.52 -9.08
C ASP A 95 0.08 -2.69 -9.87
N LEU A 96 1.36 -2.62 -10.26
CA LEU A 96 2.07 -3.68 -10.99
C LEU A 96 3.37 -4.07 -10.29
N SER A 97 3.59 -5.38 -10.15
CA SER A 97 4.90 -5.95 -9.81
C SER A 97 5.83 -5.86 -11.01
N ARG A 98 7.02 -5.29 -10.86
CA ARG A 98 8.00 -5.28 -11.96
C ARG A 98 8.67 -6.66 -12.11
N PRO A 99 9.16 -7.01 -13.30
CA PRO A 99 9.86 -8.28 -13.52
C PRO A 99 11.01 -8.50 -12.52
N GLY A 100 11.13 -9.73 -12.00
CA GLY A 100 12.14 -10.11 -11.04
C GLY A 100 11.93 -9.65 -9.60
N ARG A 101 10.82 -8.93 -9.30
CA ARG A 101 10.53 -8.43 -7.94
C ARG A 101 10.56 -9.55 -6.90
N LEU A 102 9.74 -10.57 -7.07
CA LEU A 102 9.57 -11.62 -6.05
C LEU A 102 10.86 -12.39 -5.83
N LYS A 103 11.57 -12.72 -6.92
CA LYS A 103 12.87 -13.41 -6.82
C LYS A 103 13.88 -12.59 -6.04
N ALA A 104 14.06 -11.32 -6.37
CA ALA A 104 15.00 -10.45 -5.67
C ALA A 104 14.69 -10.34 -4.16
N GLN A 105 13.41 -10.27 -3.79
CA GLN A 105 13.00 -10.24 -2.39
C GLN A 105 13.24 -11.56 -1.67
N VAL A 106 12.96 -12.70 -2.30
CA VAL A 106 13.22 -14.05 -1.75
C VAL A 106 14.71 -14.27 -1.55
N ASP A 107 15.55 -13.91 -2.53
CA ASP A 107 17.01 -14.07 -2.45
C ASP A 107 17.58 -13.30 -1.25
N ILE A 108 17.08 -12.10 -0.97
CA ILE A 108 17.47 -11.32 0.21
C ILE A 108 17.02 -12.02 1.50
N LEU A 109 15.75 -12.42 1.59
CA LEU A 109 15.25 -13.11 2.77
C LEU A 109 15.97 -14.43 3.05
N ARG A 110 16.45 -15.12 2.02
CA ARG A 110 17.27 -16.34 2.16
C ARG A 110 18.69 -16.03 2.65
N ARG A 111 19.32 -15.00 2.07
CA ARG A 111 20.71 -14.63 2.38
C ARG A 111 20.86 -13.97 3.74
N GLU A 112 19.84 -13.20 4.17
CA GLU A 112 19.88 -12.34 5.37
C GLU A 112 18.86 -12.83 6.42
N PRO A 113 19.17 -13.81 7.27
CA PRO A 113 18.20 -14.33 8.25
C PRO A 113 17.67 -13.29 9.25
N SER A 114 18.45 -12.24 9.53
CA SER A 114 18.05 -11.13 10.41
C SER A 114 17.02 -10.18 9.78
N VAL A 115 16.86 -10.24 8.45
CA VAL A 115 15.88 -9.40 7.73
C VAL A 115 14.51 -10.06 7.80
N VAL A 116 13.55 -9.35 8.31
CA VAL A 116 12.14 -9.80 8.43
C VAL A 116 11.20 -9.15 7.42
N LEU A 117 11.61 -8.01 6.84
CA LEU A 117 10.81 -7.20 5.93
C LEU A 117 11.69 -6.67 4.79
N VAL A 118 11.24 -6.88 3.55
CA VAL A 118 11.91 -6.40 2.34
C VAL A 118 10.93 -5.60 1.50
N SER A 119 11.38 -4.49 0.93
CA SER A 119 10.71 -3.79 -0.16
C SER A 119 11.72 -3.23 -1.15
N GLY A 120 11.31 -2.39 -2.08
CA GLY A 120 12.21 -1.67 -2.97
C GLY A 120 11.64 -0.30 -3.33
N ARG A 121 12.32 0.41 -4.24
CA ARG A 121 11.81 1.66 -4.75
C ARG A 121 10.51 1.44 -5.51
N THR A 122 9.64 2.43 -5.47
CA THR A 122 8.32 2.39 -6.11
C THR A 122 8.20 3.52 -7.12
N ASP A 123 7.92 3.16 -8.37
CA ASP A 123 7.57 4.14 -9.39
C ASP A 123 6.10 4.52 -9.24
N ARG A 124 5.79 5.82 -9.34
CA ARG A 124 4.43 6.34 -9.19
C ARG A 124 3.92 6.85 -10.53
N TYR A 125 2.68 6.53 -10.79
CA TYR A 125 1.94 6.96 -11.97
C TYR A 125 0.61 7.59 -11.58
N GLY A 126 0.17 8.58 -12.32
CA GLY A 126 -1.17 9.14 -12.24
C GLY A 126 -2.24 8.19 -12.80
N PRO A 127 -3.53 8.57 -12.65
CA PRO A 127 -4.65 7.74 -13.09
C PRO A 127 -4.62 7.38 -14.59
N LEU A 128 -4.07 8.24 -15.44
CA LEU A 128 -3.98 8.03 -16.89
C LEU A 128 -2.58 7.58 -17.34
N GLY A 129 -1.72 7.16 -16.38
CA GLY A 129 -0.38 6.66 -16.67
C GLY A 129 0.69 7.75 -16.68
N GLU A 130 0.40 8.96 -16.21
CA GLU A 130 1.37 10.04 -16.10
C GLU A 130 2.47 9.68 -15.10
N TRP A 131 3.73 9.85 -15.52
CA TRP A 131 4.88 9.64 -14.63
C TRP A 131 4.92 10.69 -13.52
N LEU A 132 5.00 10.25 -12.26
CA LEU A 132 5.04 11.10 -11.07
C LEU A 132 6.37 11.01 -10.31
N GLY A 133 7.31 10.23 -10.82
CA GLY A 133 8.61 10.02 -10.18
C GLY A 133 8.72 8.73 -9.38
N THR A 134 9.94 8.42 -8.97
CA THR A 134 10.27 7.25 -8.13
C THR A 134 10.32 7.65 -6.66
N GLU A 135 9.63 6.90 -5.83
CA GLU A 135 9.71 7.01 -4.37
C GLU A 135 10.91 6.20 -3.86
N ARG A 136 11.95 6.91 -3.41
CA ARG A 136 13.26 6.33 -3.12
C ARG A 136 13.41 5.78 -1.71
N GLY A 137 12.56 6.20 -0.77
CA GLY A 137 12.67 5.76 0.62
C GLY A 137 13.69 6.55 1.44
N SER A 138 14.40 5.85 2.35
CA SER A 138 15.26 6.47 3.37
C SER A 138 16.69 6.79 2.91
N GLY A 139 17.10 6.37 1.71
CA GLY A 139 18.49 6.47 1.26
C GLY A 139 19.43 5.41 1.89
N LEU A 140 18.88 4.37 2.48
CA LEU A 140 19.60 3.28 3.16
C LEU A 140 19.42 1.95 2.40
N GLU A 141 19.46 2.03 1.05
CA GLU A 141 19.22 0.88 0.19
C GLU A 141 20.38 -0.12 0.20
N ASP A 142 20.06 -1.36 -0.26
CA ASP A 142 20.96 -2.49 -0.54
C ASP A 142 21.76 -2.98 0.66
N ARG A 143 21.23 -2.79 1.85
CA ARG A 143 21.77 -3.34 3.10
C ARG A 143 20.68 -3.55 4.16
N PRO A 144 20.87 -4.49 5.11
CA PRO A 144 20.00 -4.61 6.27
C PRO A 144 20.11 -3.39 7.17
N VAL A 145 18.99 -2.84 7.60
CA VAL A 145 18.94 -1.66 8.48
C VAL A 145 17.88 -1.81 9.57
N GLU A 146 18.07 -1.18 10.72
CA GLU A 146 17.00 -1.01 11.69
C GLU A 146 15.91 -0.10 11.14
N LEU A 147 14.66 -0.48 11.33
CA LEU A 147 13.50 0.37 10.95
C LEU A 147 13.38 1.57 11.87
N PHE A 148 13.96 1.50 13.07
CA PHE A 148 13.92 2.54 14.07
C PHE A 148 15.30 3.06 14.47
N ALA A 149 15.41 4.38 14.65
CA ALA A 149 16.42 4.96 15.54
C ALA A 149 15.87 4.95 16.97
N ARG A 150 16.67 4.45 17.93
CA ARG A 150 16.23 4.28 19.33
C ARG A 150 16.53 5.48 20.24
N TRP A 151 17.54 6.28 19.89
CA TRP A 151 17.96 7.41 20.73
C TRP A 151 17.64 8.76 20.06
N PRO A 152 17.19 9.78 20.83
CA PRO A 152 16.75 9.79 22.23
C PRO A 152 15.35 9.19 22.44
N ARG A 153 14.59 8.98 21.38
CA ARG A 153 13.25 8.37 21.38
C ARG A 153 13.08 7.49 20.13
N LEU A 154 12.40 6.38 20.27
CA LEU A 154 12.06 5.50 19.16
C LEU A 154 11.35 6.32 18.05
N ARG A 155 11.96 6.36 16.87
CA ARG A 155 11.42 7.02 15.66
C ARG A 155 11.66 6.14 14.43
N VAL A 156 10.74 6.15 13.50
CA VAL A 156 10.90 5.44 12.22
C VAL A 156 11.95 6.19 11.39
N VAL A 157 12.95 5.47 10.88
CA VAL A 157 14.02 6.01 10.01
C VAL A 157 14.06 5.34 8.66
N ALA A 158 13.47 4.14 8.53
CA ALA A 158 13.39 3.38 7.29
C ALA A 158 12.02 2.67 7.21
N GLY A 159 11.69 2.12 6.06
CA GLY A 159 10.48 1.33 5.86
C GLY A 159 10.00 1.38 4.42
N PRO A 160 9.10 0.46 4.03
CA PRO A 160 8.55 0.39 2.69
C PRO A 160 7.89 1.69 2.25
N THR A 161 8.09 2.06 0.98
CA THR A 161 7.48 3.22 0.34
C THR A 161 6.04 2.95 -0.10
N SER A 162 5.70 1.67 -0.30
CA SER A 162 4.37 1.22 -0.71
C SER A 162 4.01 -0.08 0.00
N HIS A 163 2.75 -0.22 0.41
CA HIS A 163 2.24 -1.45 1.00
C HIS A 163 2.35 -2.62 0.03
N GLY A 164 1.95 -2.39 -1.23
CA GLY A 164 2.00 -3.41 -2.28
C GLY A 164 3.40 -3.91 -2.61
N SER A 165 4.48 -3.15 -2.34
CA SER A 165 5.86 -3.57 -2.59
C SER A 165 6.47 -4.46 -1.51
N ALA A 166 5.80 -4.64 -0.37
CA ALA A 166 6.38 -5.33 0.78
C ALA A 166 6.34 -6.86 0.65
N MET A 167 7.41 -7.52 1.13
CA MET A 167 7.48 -8.95 1.40
C MET A 167 8.07 -9.14 2.79
N PHE A 168 7.56 -10.11 3.54
CA PHE A 168 8.00 -10.38 4.91
C PHE A 168 7.94 -11.86 5.25
N ARG A 169 8.73 -12.27 6.26
CA ARG A 169 8.68 -13.63 6.78
C ARG A 169 7.34 -13.93 7.42
N ARG A 170 6.74 -15.07 7.09
CA ARG A 170 5.48 -15.49 7.72
C ARG A 170 5.67 -15.73 9.22
N GLU A 171 6.75 -16.37 9.64
CA GLU A 171 7.08 -16.57 11.06
C GLU A 171 7.14 -15.25 11.85
N ALA A 172 7.78 -14.20 11.28
CA ALA A 172 7.84 -12.89 11.90
C ALA A 172 6.45 -12.21 11.96
N TYR A 173 5.64 -12.35 10.90
CA TYR A 173 4.26 -11.90 10.85
C TYR A 173 3.40 -12.53 11.94
N GLU A 174 3.50 -13.86 12.09
CA GLU A 174 2.78 -14.63 13.12
C GLU A 174 3.25 -14.24 14.52
N ALA A 175 4.57 -14.12 14.74
CA ALA A 175 5.15 -13.75 16.03
C ALA A 175 4.76 -12.37 16.53
N VAL A 176 4.35 -11.44 15.63
CA VAL A 176 3.82 -10.13 16.02
C VAL A 176 2.29 -10.09 16.04
N GLY A 177 1.62 -11.21 15.81
CA GLY A 177 0.16 -11.32 15.78
C GLY A 177 -0.50 -10.76 14.51
N GLY A 178 0.25 -10.68 13.40
CA GLY A 178 -0.27 -10.31 12.09
C GLY A 178 -0.79 -8.87 11.97
N TYR A 179 -1.63 -8.60 10.96
CA TYR A 179 -2.39 -7.35 10.89
C TYR A 179 -3.35 -7.22 12.07
N ARG A 180 -3.70 -6.01 12.44
CA ARG A 180 -4.62 -5.75 13.56
C ARG A 180 -5.89 -5.04 13.08
N ALA A 181 -7.06 -5.63 13.35
CA ALA A 181 -8.37 -5.11 12.94
C ALA A 181 -8.67 -3.70 13.50
N ALA A 182 -8.03 -3.32 14.60
CA ALA A 182 -8.09 -1.98 15.17
C ALA A 182 -7.63 -0.87 14.20
N PHE A 183 -6.80 -1.20 13.20
CA PHE A 183 -6.28 -0.28 12.21
C PHE A 183 -7.00 -0.45 10.87
N TYR A 184 -8.10 0.28 10.67
CA TYR A 184 -8.83 0.32 9.39
C TYR A 184 -8.00 0.99 8.26
N LEU A 185 -7.18 1.98 8.64
CA LEU A 185 -6.16 2.63 7.80
C LEU A 185 -4.81 2.59 8.53
N GLY A 186 -3.71 2.61 7.77
CA GLY A 186 -2.36 2.57 8.32
C GLY A 186 -2.02 1.21 8.96
N GLN A 187 -2.72 0.15 8.57
CA GLN A 187 -2.46 -1.24 8.96
C GLN A 187 -1.06 -1.71 8.55
N ASP A 188 -0.56 -1.19 7.44
CA ASP A 188 0.79 -1.38 6.94
C ASP A 188 1.84 -0.80 7.91
N TRP A 189 1.69 0.46 8.30
CA TRP A 189 2.58 1.13 9.27
C TRP A 189 2.59 0.41 10.62
N ASP A 190 1.43 -0.03 11.08
CA ASP A 190 1.30 -0.77 12.32
C ASP A 190 2.04 -2.12 12.25
N LEU A 191 1.86 -2.86 11.17
CA LEU A 191 2.55 -4.14 10.97
C LEU A 191 4.06 -3.95 10.83
N TRP A 192 4.53 -3.02 9.98
CA TRP A 192 5.95 -2.80 9.75
C TRP A 192 6.69 -2.39 11.02
N GLN A 193 6.06 -1.54 11.83
CA GLN A 193 6.67 -1.12 13.09
C GLN A 193 6.79 -2.29 14.07
N ARG A 194 5.81 -3.19 14.14
CA ARG A 194 5.91 -4.39 14.97
C ARG A 194 6.93 -5.40 14.42
N LEU A 195 7.00 -5.58 13.10
CA LEU A 195 8.05 -6.39 12.45
C LEU A 195 9.44 -5.81 12.73
N GLY A 196 9.61 -4.49 12.63
CA GLY A 196 10.87 -3.81 12.92
C GLY A 196 11.35 -3.90 14.38
N LEU A 197 10.50 -4.34 15.30
CA LEU A 197 10.92 -4.71 16.67
C LEU A 197 11.48 -6.13 16.74
N ARG A 198 11.31 -6.94 15.69
CA ARG A 198 11.72 -8.35 15.62
C ARG A 198 12.94 -8.61 14.75
N GLY A 199 13.24 -7.70 13.81
CA GLY A 199 14.37 -7.87 12.92
C GLY A 199 14.61 -6.66 12.04
N LEU A 200 15.48 -6.82 11.05
CA LEU A 200 15.92 -5.76 10.17
C LEU A 200 15.00 -5.60 8.95
N TYR A 201 15.03 -4.44 8.38
CA TYR A 201 14.43 -4.09 7.11
C TYR A 201 15.49 -4.02 6.02
N TYR A 202 15.13 -4.41 4.80
CA TYR A 202 15.97 -4.27 3.63
C TYR A 202 15.21 -3.57 2.50
N GLN A 203 15.78 -2.52 1.95
CA GLN A 203 15.24 -1.84 0.77
C GLN A 203 16.13 -2.11 -0.43
N ILE A 204 15.57 -2.73 -1.47
CA ILE A 204 16.24 -2.89 -2.76
C ILE A 204 16.36 -1.53 -3.44
N GLY A 205 17.55 -1.16 -3.88
CA GLY A 205 17.85 0.11 -4.54
C GLY A 205 17.27 0.24 -5.95
N ALA A 206 16.80 -0.86 -6.54
CA ALA A 206 16.07 -0.87 -7.81
C ALA A 206 14.58 -0.58 -7.61
N SER A 207 13.93 -0.06 -8.67
CA SER A 207 12.48 0.07 -8.73
C SER A 207 11.86 -1.30 -9.06
N ILE A 208 11.18 -1.89 -8.10
CA ILE A 208 10.57 -3.24 -8.20
C ILE A 208 9.05 -3.21 -8.27
N TYR A 209 8.44 -2.05 -8.13
CA TYR A 209 7.00 -1.88 -8.02
C TYR A 209 6.54 -0.61 -8.72
N SER A 210 5.40 -0.68 -9.41
CA SER A 210 4.75 0.45 -10.07
C SER A 210 3.41 0.69 -9.41
N ARG A 211 3.25 1.85 -8.76
CA ARG A 211 2.04 2.26 -8.07
C ARG A 211 1.25 3.24 -8.89
N ARG A 212 -0.03 2.96 -9.10
CA ARG A 212 -0.96 3.90 -9.71
C ARG A 212 -1.78 4.64 -8.65
N LEU A 213 -1.80 5.95 -8.74
CA LEU A 213 -2.57 6.80 -7.84
C LEU A 213 -3.90 7.13 -8.49
N PHE A 214 -5.01 6.90 -7.79
CA PHE A 214 -6.36 7.21 -8.22
C PHE A 214 -6.95 8.33 -7.34
N LEU A 215 -7.89 9.11 -7.90
CA LEU A 215 -8.58 10.16 -7.15
C LEU A 215 -9.40 9.59 -6.00
N GLU A 216 -9.94 8.39 -6.19
CA GLU A 216 -10.74 7.62 -5.23
C GLU A 216 -9.90 6.84 -4.22
N SER A 217 -8.55 6.86 -4.32
CA SER A 217 -7.70 6.07 -3.44
C SER A 217 -7.90 6.44 -1.96
N LEU A 218 -7.99 5.43 -1.10
CA LEU A 218 -8.13 5.60 0.36
C LEU A 218 -7.03 6.50 0.93
N SER A 219 -5.81 6.38 0.40
CA SER A 219 -4.66 7.17 0.82
C SER A 219 -4.84 8.67 0.60
N GLY A 220 -5.46 9.06 -0.51
CA GLY A 220 -5.77 10.45 -0.81
C GLY A 220 -6.93 10.98 0.01
N GLN A 221 -8.03 10.22 0.01
CA GLN A 221 -9.28 10.62 0.64
C GLN A 221 -9.17 10.77 2.17
N PHE A 222 -8.34 9.95 2.82
CA PHE A 222 -8.26 9.88 4.28
C PHE A 222 -6.91 10.32 4.85
N ARG A 223 -6.14 11.14 4.14
CA ARG A 223 -4.78 11.56 4.51
C ARG A 223 -4.63 12.07 5.95
N ARG A 224 -5.62 12.86 6.44
CA ARG A 224 -5.62 13.37 7.82
C ARG A 224 -5.79 12.25 8.86
N PHE A 225 -6.59 11.23 8.53
CA PHE A 225 -6.81 10.08 9.39
C PHE A 225 -5.59 9.14 9.37
N GLN A 226 -4.98 8.93 8.23
CA GLN A 226 -3.73 8.15 8.12
C GLN A 226 -2.64 8.70 9.04
N ARG A 227 -2.45 10.03 9.09
CA ARG A 227 -1.50 10.62 10.04
C ARG A 227 -1.83 10.31 11.51
N ARG A 228 -3.11 10.21 11.86
CA ARG A 228 -3.54 9.82 13.22
C ARG A 228 -3.24 8.36 13.49
N PHE A 229 -3.56 7.46 12.55
CA PHE A 229 -3.21 6.04 12.66
C PHE A 229 -1.69 5.85 12.75
N GLY A 230 -0.90 6.54 11.95
CA GLY A 230 0.57 6.50 12.04
C GLY A 230 1.11 6.93 13.41
N ARG A 231 0.49 7.94 14.06
CA ARG A 231 0.86 8.31 15.44
C ARG A 231 0.47 7.25 16.46
N LEU A 232 -0.70 6.61 16.31
CA LEU A 232 -1.15 5.53 17.18
C LEU A 232 -0.26 4.30 17.01
N SER A 233 0.09 3.93 15.78
CA SER A 233 0.98 2.81 15.51
C SER A 233 2.38 3.04 16.12
N LEU A 234 2.95 4.24 15.99
CA LEU A 234 4.23 4.57 16.63
C LEU A 234 4.14 4.57 18.15
N ALA A 235 3.03 5.02 18.72
CA ALA A 235 2.80 4.95 20.17
C ALA A 235 2.70 3.50 20.66
N SER A 236 2.00 2.64 19.90
CA SER A 236 1.94 1.20 20.15
C SER A 236 3.33 0.55 20.09
N ALA A 237 4.10 0.80 19.02
CA ALA A 237 5.48 0.29 18.91
C ALA A 237 6.37 0.72 20.08
N ARG A 238 6.23 1.96 20.57
CA ARG A 238 6.95 2.45 21.75
C ARG A 238 6.57 1.70 23.04
N CYS A 239 5.29 1.40 23.24
CA CYS A 239 4.86 0.57 24.37
C CYS A 239 5.48 -0.82 24.28
N LEU A 240 5.31 -1.50 23.13
CA LEU A 240 5.83 -2.84 22.92
C LEU A 240 7.35 -2.93 23.03
N ALA A 241 8.09 -1.94 22.54
CA ALA A 241 9.55 -1.86 22.66
C ALA A 241 10.05 -1.77 24.12
N THR A 242 9.18 -1.34 25.04
CA THR A 242 9.47 -1.24 26.47
C THR A 242 8.76 -2.30 27.31
N GLY A 243 8.19 -3.33 26.68
CA GLY A 243 7.46 -4.40 27.36
C GLY A 243 6.13 -3.98 27.98
N LYS A 244 5.60 -2.81 27.60
CA LYS A 244 4.32 -2.29 28.10
C LYS A 244 3.16 -2.70 27.19
N SER A 245 1.97 -2.87 27.80
CA SER A 245 0.74 -3.08 27.05
C SER A 245 0.38 -1.87 26.18
N ASP A 246 -0.04 -2.11 24.95
CA ASP A 246 -0.53 -1.10 24.01
C ASP A 246 -2.08 -1.11 23.86
N GLU A 247 -2.78 -1.84 24.72
CA GLU A 247 -4.23 -2.03 24.66
C GLU A 247 -5.03 -0.71 24.64
N ALA A 248 -4.62 0.28 25.47
CA ALA A 248 -5.25 1.59 25.47
C ALA A 248 -5.12 2.32 24.12
N ILE A 249 -4.03 2.06 23.40
CA ILE A 249 -3.78 2.61 22.07
C ILE A 249 -4.65 1.89 21.04
N LEU A 250 -4.78 0.56 21.14
CA LEU A 250 -5.67 -0.23 20.28
C LEU A 250 -7.12 0.23 20.41
N ARG A 251 -7.63 0.41 21.63
CA ARG A 251 -8.97 0.97 21.85
C ARG A 251 -9.16 2.35 21.20
N ARG A 252 -8.12 3.18 21.16
CA ARG A 252 -8.17 4.48 20.44
C ARG A 252 -8.19 4.30 18.92
N ALA A 253 -7.43 3.33 18.39
CA ALA A 253 -7.40 3.00 16.98
C ALA A 253 -8.76 2.44 16.52
N GLU A 254 -9.41 1.59 17.32
CA GLU A 254 -10.75 1.06 17.07
C GLU A 254 -11.79 2.17 16.96
N ARG A 255 -11.85 3.08 17.95
CA ARG A 255 -12.76 4.24 17.89
C ARG A 255 -12.51 5.12 16.68
N LEU A 256 -11.25 5.31 16.30
CA LEU A 256 -10.92 6.06 15.10
C LEU A 256 -11.36 5.32 13.83
N SER A 257 -11.20 3.99 13.79
CA SER A 257 -11.62 3.11 12.70
C SER A 257 -13.14 3.16 12.50
N GLU A 258 -13.92 3.07 13.56
CA GLU A 258 -15.38 3.20 13.50
C GLU A 258 -15.81 4.55 12.91
N ARG A 259 -15.15 5.64 13.34
CA ARG A 259 -15.41 6.97 12.79
C ARG A 259 -15.10 7.04 11.29
N VAL A 260 -13.98 6.45 10.85
CA VAL A 260 -13.59 6.45 9.43
C VAL A 260 -14.55 5.61 8.60
N ARG A 261 -14.98 4.43 9.07
CA ARG A 261 -15.97 3.58 8.39
C ARG A 261 -17.27 4.34 8.12
N ARG A 262 -17.80 5.06 9.12
CA ARG A 262 -19.03 5.88 8.95
C ARG A 262 -18.87 6.97 7.88
N ILE A 263 -17.67 7.54 7.73
CA ILE A 263 -17.39 8.57 6.70
C ILE A 263 -17.19 7.89 5.34
N ALA A 264 -16.54 6.73 5.30
CA ALA A 264 -16.24 6.00 4.06
C ALA A 264 -17.50 5.49 3.35
N THR A 265 -18.58 5.22 4.09
CA THR A 265 -19.89 4.82 3.53
C THR A 265 -20.71 5.99 2.99
N SER A 266 -20.26 7.23 3.19
CA SER A 266 -20.94 8.42 2.64
C SER A 266 -20.61 8.61 1.15
N PRO A 267 -21.63 8.82 0.27
CA PRO A 267 -21.43 8.82 -1.20
C PRO A 267 -20.55 9.95 -1.74
N SER A 268 -20.15 10.91 -0.96
CA SER A 268 -19.44 12.12 -1.44
C SER A 268 -18.26 12.45 -0.54
N ASN A 269 -17.07 11.94 -0.90
CA ASN A 269 -15.82 12.49 -0.37
C ASN A 269 -15.17 13.45 -1.38
N ALA A 270 -15.93 14.47 -1.80
CA ALA A 270 -15.45 15.51 -2.71
C ALA A 270 -14.19 16.22 -2.17
N GLU A 271 -14.06 16.33 -0.83
CA GLU A 271 -12.88 16.91 -0.20
C GLU A 271 -11.61 16.09 -0.46
N GLY A 272 -11.66 14.79 -0.26
CA GLY A 272 -10.53 13.91 -0.46
C GLY A 272 -10.14 13.80 -1.94
N ARG A 273 -11.13 13.70 -2.85
CA ARG A 273 -10.89 13.72 -4.30
C ARG A 273 -10.23 15.02 -4.75
N ALA A 274 -10.72 16.18 -4.28
CA ALA A 274 -10.12 17.48 -4.57
C ALA A 274 -8.69 17.61 -4.02
N ASP A 275 -8.41 17.04 -2.85
CA ASP A 275 -7.06 17.01 -2.28
C ASP A 275 -6.12 16.14 -3.12
N MET A 276 -6.59 14.98 -3.61
CA MET A 276 -5.81 14.10 -4.47
C MET A 276 -5.57 14.74 -5.84
N ALA A 277 -6.59 15.33 -6.46
CA ALA A 277 -6.43 16.04 -7.74
C ALA A 277 -5.42 17.18 -7.61
N TYR A 278 -5.48 17.98 -6.54
CA TYR A 278 -4.48 19.01 -6.27
C TYR A 278 -3.08 18.45 -6.05
N PHE A 279 -2.95 17.32 -5.38
CA PHE A 279 -1.68 16.63 -5.18
C PHE A 279 -1.07 16.16 -6.51
N LEU A 280 -1.86 15.51 -7.38
CA LEU A 280 -1.43 15.08 -8.72
C LEU A 280 -0.98 16.28 -9.57
N ALA A 281 -1.75 17.35 -9.56
CA ALA A 281 -1.39 18.58 -10.25
C ALA A 281 -0.06 19.16 -9.73
N ALA A 282 0.18 19.08 -8.43
CA ALA A 282 1.42 19.55 -7.82
C ALA A 282 2.63 18.74 -8.26
N MET A 283 2.47 17.41 -8.39
CA MET A 283 3.54 16.51 -8.87
C MET A 283 3.86 16.73 -10.36
N LEU A 284 2.84 17.04 -11.17
CA LEU A 284 2.95 17.16 -12.61
C LEU A 284 3.32 18.56 -13.11
N SER A 285 3.32 19.58 -12.24
CA SER A 285 3.42 20.99 -12.66
C SER A 285 4.68 21.33 -13.44
N GLU A 286 5.79 20.63 -13.22
CA GLU A 286 7.06 20.84 -13.94
C GLU A 286 7.23 19.89 -15.13
N GLN A 287 6.70 18.67 -15.02
CA GLN A 287 6.91 17.60 -16.01
C GLN A 287 5.84 17.59 -17.11
N SER A 288 4.61 17.96 -16.78
CA SER A 288 3.46 17.99 -17.68
C SER A 288 2.46 19.07 -17.26
N PRO A 289 2.68 20.34 -17.61
CA PRO A 289 1.79 21.45 -17.25
C PRO A 289 0.34 21.23 -17.72
N THR A 290 0.16 20.63 -18.89
CA THR A 290 -1.15 20.30 -19.45
C THR A 290 -1.92 19.29 -18.58
N ALA A 291 -1.27 18.19 -18.15
CA ALA A 291 -1.87 17.24 -17.24
C ALA A 291 -2.13 17.87 -15.85
N ALA A 292 -1.20 18.68 -15.34
CA ALA A 292 -1.37 19.41 -14.09
C ALA A 292 -2.60 20.32 -14.14
N ARG A 293 -2.83 21.03 -15.25
CA ARG A 293 -3.99 21.89 -15.43
C ARG A 293 -5.31 21.12 -15.35
N ARG A 294 -5.42 19.96 -16.02
CA ARG A 294 -6.60 19.09 -15.95
C ARG A 294 -6.94 18.72 -14.51
N TYR A 295 -5.99 18.30 -13.70
CA TYR A 295 -6.22 17.96 -12.30
C TYR A 295 -6.53 19.18 -11.42
N LEU A 296 -6.00 20.37 -11.75
CA LEU A 296 -6.40 21.60 -11.08
C LEU A 296 -7.86 21.98 -11.37
N GLU A 297 -8.30 21.81 -12.61
CA GLU A 297 -9.70 22.04 -13.00
C GLU A 297 -10.64 21.09 -12.28
N GLU A 298 -10.29 19.81 -12.18
CA GLU A 298 -11.05 18.84 -11.39
C GLU A 298 -11.08 19.19 -9.88
N ALA A 299 -9.95 19.57 -9.30
CA ALA A 299 -9.89 20.02 -7.91
C ALA A 299 -10.78 21.26 -7.65
N ILE A 300 -10.84 22.19 -8.62
CA ILE A 300 -11.68 23.38 -8.56
C ILE A 300 -13.16 23.02 -8.73
N ALA A 301 -13.49 22.13 -9.68
CA ALA A 301 -14.87 21.67 -9.88
C ALA A 301 -15.43 20.97 -8.64
N LEU A 302 -14.62 20.13 -8.00
CA LEU A 302 -15.00 19.44 -6.77
C LEU A 302 -15.14 20.39 -5.56
N ARG A 303 -14.33 21.46 -5.50
CA ARG A 303 -14.37 22.46 -4.41
C ARG A 303 -14.09 23.88 -4.91
N PRO A 304 -15.09 24.57 -5.47
CA PRO A 304 -14.93 25.88 -6.11
C PRO A 304 -14.38 27.01 -5.22
N LEU A 305 -14.59 26.93 -3.92
CA LEU A 305 -14.15 27.96 -2.98
C LEU A 305 -12.70 27.80 -2.50
N ARG A 306 -11.99 26.74 -2.92
CA ARG A 306 -10.58 26.57 -2.53
C ARG A 306 -9.66 27.50 -3.34
N ILE A 307 -8.90 28.32 -2.63
CA ILE A 307 -7.98 29.32 -3.23
C ILE A 307 -6.73 28.65 -3.84
N LYS A 308 -6.13 27.66 -3.15
CA LYS A 308 -4.86 27.05 -3.57
C LYS A 308 -4.85 26.49 -4.99
N PRO A 309 -5.83 25.65 -5.43
CA PRO A 309 -5.87 25.15 -6.81
C PRO A 309 -6.03 26.29 -7.85
N ARG A 310 -6.83 27.31 -7.55
CA ARG A 310 -7.05 28.47 -8.42
C ARG A 310 -5.78 29.28 -8.62
N LEU A 311 -5.05 29.59 -7.54
CA LEU A 311 -3.79 30.32 -7.58
C LEU A 311 -2.73 29.54 -8.39
N ARG A 312 -2.60 28.23 -8.16
CA ARG A 312 -1.66 27.39 -8.90
C ARG A 312 -2.02 27.31 -10.39
N ARG A 313 -3.28 27.21 -10.75
CA ARG A 313 -3.74 27.25 -12.15
C ARG A 313 -3.38 28.58 -12.82
N TRP A 314 -3.53 29.69 -12.11
CA TRP A 314 -3.14 31.01 -12.61
C TRP A 314 -1.63 31.11 -12.85
N LEU A 315 -0.81 30.61 -11.91
CA LEU A 315 0.66 30.61 -12.06
C LEU A 315 1.13 29.75 -13.25
N LEU A 316 0.51 28.61 -13.52
CA LEU A 316 0.83 27.78 -14.69
C LEU A 316 0.49 28.50 -16.01
N ARG A 317 -0.60 29.27 -16.08
CA ARG A 317 -0.93 30.07 -17.26
C ARG A 317 0.05 31.21 -17.49
N ALA A 318 0.41 31.92 -16.42
CA ALA A 318 1.35 33.03 -16.51
C ALA A 318 2.78 32.61 -16.90
N GLY A 319 3.16 31.36 -16.67
CA GLY A 319 4.43 30.78 -17.09
C GLY A 319 4.47 30.41 -18.59
N GLU A 320 3.35 30.02 -19.19
CA GLU A 320 3.25 29.67 -20.63
C GLU A 320 3.20 30.93 -21.52
N GLU A 321 2.70 32.05 -21.03
CA GLU A 321 2.68 33.33 -21.78
C GLU A 321 4.06 34.03 -21.85
N LYS A 322 5.05 33.52 -21.10
CA LYS A 322 6.40 34.07 -21.00
C LYS A 322 7.48 33.19 -21.67
N GLY A 323 7.15 32.05 -22.20
CA GLY A 323 8.01 31.13 -22.92
C GLY A 323 7.59 30.93 -24.36
#